data_d3486fbe17778f839a07c114f94389d7
#
_entry.id   d3486fbe17778f839a07c114f94389d7
#
_cell.length_a   1.000
_cell.length_b   1.000
_cell.length_c   1.000
_cell.angle_alpha   90.00
_cell.angle_beta   90.00
_cell.angle_gamma   90.00
#
_symmetry.space_group_name_H-M   'P 1'
#
loop_
_entity.id
_entity.type
_entity.pdbx_description
1 polymer ?
#
loop_
_entity_poly.entity_id
_entity_poly.type
_entity_poly.pdbx_seq_one_letter_code
_entity_poly.pdbx_strand_id
1 'polypeptide(L)'
;MSQVEYLDVDPRTLHLPGSRLGGADPYKLQRQIVAFGISQVDMPPPWVYRGSDGALMLSDGVTRATRIAKLCPGVTIRVEVVRTVRVALGHFPRVGDLLP
;
A
#
# COMPACT_ATOMS: atom_id res chain seq x y z
N MET A 1 19.91 7.71 16.71
CA MET A 1 19.42 6.46 16.08
C MET A 1 18.08 6.70 15.44
N SER A 2 17.95 6.31 14.20
CA SER A 2 16.63 6.33 13.56
C SER A 2 15.82 5.13 14.05
N GLN A 3 14.55 5.36 14.33
CA GLN A 3 13.62 4.29 14.65
C GLN A 3 12.79 3.98 13.42
N VAL A 4 12.59 2.68 13.19
CA VAL A 4 11.69 2.22 12.14
C VAL A 4 10.28 2.25 12.70
N GLU A 5 9.38 2.88 11.96
CA GLU A 5 7.97 2.97 12.35
C GLU A 5 7.14 2.04 11.47
N TYR A 6 6.45 1.10 12.10
CA TYR A 6 5.50 0.21 11.42
C TYR A 6 4.09 0.54 11.85
N LEU A 7 3.15 0.41 10.92
CA LEU A 7 1.72 0.56 11.17
C LEU A 7 0.99 -0.62 10.56
N ASP A 8 -0.09 -1.06 11.21
CA ASP A 8 -1.00 -2.03 10.63
C ASP A 8 -2.19 -1.25 10.07
N VAL A 9 -2.44 -1.35 8.78
CA VAL A 9 -3.44 -0.55 8.07
C VAL A 9 -4.22 -1.40 7.08
N ASP A 10 -5.46 -1.00 6.81
CA ASP A 10 -6.21 -1.57 5.70
C ASP A 10 -5.59 -1.08 4.39
N PRO A 11 -5.08 -1.99 3.54
CA PRO A 11 -4.39 -1.58 2.32
C PRO A 11 -5.29 -0.83 1.34
N ARG A 12 -6.61 -0.96 1.45
CA ARG A 12 -7.55 -0.21 0.60
C ARG A 12 -7.49 1.29 0.87
N THR A 13 -7.04 1.70 2.05
CA THR A 13 -6.96 3.11 2.45
C THR A 13 -5.67 3.79 2.00
N LEU A 14 -4.69 3.04 1.52
CA LEU A 14 -3.40 3.58 1.10
C LEU A 14 -3.53 4.33 -0.22
N HIS A 15 -2.91 5.51 -0.30
CA HIS A 15 -2.95 6.34 -1.48
C HIS A 15 -1.90 5.91 -2.50
N LEU A 16 -2.23 6.07 -3.77
CA LEU A 16 -1.35 5.69 -4.88
C LEU A 16 -0.45 6.87 -5.24
N PRO A 17 0.85 6.62 -5.53
CA PRO A 17 1.75 7.69 -5.95
C PRO A 17 1.42 8.17 -7.37
N GLY A 18 1.90 9.38 -7.71
CA GLY A 18 1.68 9.95 -9.04
C GLY A 18 2.15 9.07 -10.18
N SER A 19 3.19 8.25 -9.94
CA SER A 19 3.72 7.30 -10.93
C SER A 19 2.84 6.05 -11.10
N ARG A 20 1.85 5.85 -10.24
CA ARG A 20 0.99 4.65 -10.21
C ARG A 20 -0.48 5.00 -10.04
N LEU A 21 -0.95 6.07 -10.65
CA LEU A 21 -2.36 6.50 -10.52
C LEU A 21 -3.33 5.46 -11.06
N GLY A 22 -2.90 4.61 -11.99
CA GLY A 22 -3.69 3.48 -12.48
C GLY A 22 -3.63 2.24 -11.61
N GLY A 23 -2.89 2.28 -10.50
CA GLY A 23 -2.75 1.16 -9.57
C GLY A 23 -1.66 0.18 -9.95
N ALA A 24 -1.78 -1.04 -9.42
CA ALA A 24 -0.81 -2.10 -9.69
C ALA A 24 -0.82 -2.52 -11.16
N ASP A 25 0.36 -2.86 -11.68
CA ASP A 25 0.46 -3.51 -12.98
C ASP A 25 -0.33 -4.83 -12.93
N PRO A 26 -1.35 -5.01 -13.79
CA PRO A 26 -2.21 -6.21 -13.73
C PRO A 26 -1.42 -7.51 -13.90
N TYR A 27 -0.36 -7.50 -14.68
CA TYR A 27 0.47 -8.66 -14.92
C TYR A 27 1.25 -9.07 -13.67
N LYS A 28 1.88 -8.09 -13.01
CA LYS A 28 2.60 -8.34 -11.76
C LYS A 28 1.65 -8.77 -10.65
N LEU A 29 0.47 -8.16 -10.59
CA LEU A 29 -0.54 -8.51 -9.60
C LEU A 29 -0.97 -9.96 -9.77
N GLN A 30 -1.28 -10.38 -11.00
CA GLN A 30 -1.69 -11.76 -11.28
C GLN A 30 -0.61 -12.75 -10.90
N ARG A 31 0.66 -12.45 -11.20
CA ARG A 31 1.77 -13.31 -10.82
C ARG A 31 1.90 -13.45 -9.30
N GLN A 32 1.71 -12.37 -8.56
CA GLN A 32 1.73 -12.42 -7.10
C GLN A 32 0.55 -13.21 -6.53
N ILE A 33 -0.62 -13.06 -7.12
CA ILE A 33 -1.80 -13.82 -6.69
C ILE A 33 -1.56 -15.32 -6.87
N VAL A 34 -1.02 -15.71 -8.02
CA VAL A 34 -0.71 -17.12 -8.28
C VAL A 34 0.33 -17.65 -7.30
N ALA A 35 1.36 -16.85 -7.01
CA ALA A 35 2.48 -17.29 -6.17
C ALA A 35 2.11 -17.35 -4.68
N PHE A 36 1.33 -16.39 -4.17
CA PHE A 36 1.15 -16.19 -2.74
C PHE A 36 -0.32 -16.26 -2.29
N GLY A 37 -1.29 -16.08 -3.19
CA GLY A 37 -2.71 -16.07 -2.84
C GLY A 37 -3.01 -15.05 -1.76
N ILE A 38 -3.63 -15.49 -0.67
CA ILE A 38 -3.99 -14.66 0.47
C ILE A 38 -2.90 -14.57 1.54
N SER A 39 -1.77 -15.25 1.36
CA SER A 39 -0.72 -15.33 2.37
C SER A 39 0.04 -14.01 2.50
N GLN A 40 0.30 -13.62 3.74
CA GLN A 40 1.21 -12.53 4.09
C GLN A 40 2.52 -13.05 4.69
N VAL A 41 2.72 -14.38 4.71
CA VAL A 41 3.93 -14.98 5.27
C VAL A 41 5.14 -14.49 4.48
N ASP A 42 6.14 -13.95 5.20
CA ASP A 42 7.37 -13.40 4.63
C ASP A 42 7.15 -12.24 3.64
N MET A 43 5.96 -11.64 3.61
CA MET A 43 5.71 -10.48 2.76
C MET A 43 6.46 -9.27 3.30
N PRO A 44 7.38 -8.66 2.51
CA PRO A 44 8.04 -7.44 2.96
C PRO A 44 7.00 -6.33 3.16
N PRO A 45 7.08 -5.55 4.26
CA PRO A 45 6.16 -4.45 4.46
C PRO A 45 6.29 -3.42 3.32
N PRO A 46 5.19 -3.01 2.69
CA PRO A 46 5.23 -1.89 1.77
C PRO A 46 5.74 -0.63 2.47
N TRP A 47 6.41 0.24 1.72
CA TRP A 47 6.89 1.52 2.22
C TRP A 47 5.87 2.60 1.94
N VAL A 48 5.64 3.48 2.93
CA VAL A 48 4.71 4.58 2.80
C VAL A 48 5.35 5.89 3.22
N TYR A 49 4.88 6.99 2.62
CA TYR A 49 5.09 8.34 3.09
C TYR A 49 3.87 8.77 3.90
N ARG A 50 4.11 9.51 4.98
CA ARG A 50 3.03 10.16 5.71
C ARG A 50 2.93 11.61 5.27
N GLY A 51 1.75 12.02 4.82
CA GLY A 51 1.48 13.42 4.47
C GLY A 51 1.26 14.31 5.66
N SER A 52 1.23 15.62 5.44
CA SER A 52 0.93 16.59 6.48
C SER A 52 -0.50 16.46 7.02
N ASP A 53 -1.38 15.84 6.25
CA ASP A 53 -2.77 15.53 6.62
C ASP A 53 -2.93 14.14 7.26
N GLY A 54 -1.81 13.44 7.51
CA GLY A 54 -1.83 12.10 8.07
C GLY A 54 -2.11 10.98 7.07
N ALA A 55 -2.43 11.29 5.82
CA ALA A 55 -2.65 10.29 4.79
C ALA A 55 -1.36 9.53 4.48
N LEU A 56 -1.48 8.23 4.19
CA LEU A 56 -0.35 7.38 3.86
C LEU A 56 -0.36 7.06 2.38
N MET A 57 0.76 7.33 1.71
CA MET A 57 0.93 7.07 0.28
C MET A 57 2.00 6.01 0.08
N LEU A 58 1.70 5.00 -0.74
CA LEU A 58 2.67 3.97 -1.10
C LEU A 58 3.84 4.58 -1.87
N SER A 59 5.06 4.26 -1.44
CA SER A 59 6.28 4.57 -2.18
C SER A 59 6.86 3.30 -2.81
N ASP A 60 6.62 2.15 -2.19
CA ASP A 60 7.00 0.84 -2.73
C ASP A 60 5.99 -0.19 -2.25
N GLY A 61 5.77 -1.22 -3.05
CA GLY A 61 4.87 -2.31 -2.68
C GLY A 61 3.43 -2.13 -3.11
N VAL A 62 3.15 -1.35 -4.16
CA VAL A 62 1.80 -1.17 -4.69
C VAL A 62 1.16 -2.52 -5.01
N THR A 63 1.90 -3.43 -5.66
CA THR A 63 1.38 -4.75 -6.02
C THR A 63 1.06 -5.60 -4.80
N ARG A 64 1.95 -5.60 -3.79
CA ARG A 64 1.72 -6.36 -2.53
C ARG A 64 0.49 -5.86 -1.80
N ALA A 65 0.36 -4.54 -1.64
CA ALA A 65 -0.78 -3.94 -0.98
C ALA A 65 -2.09 -4.24 -1.74
N THR A 66 -2.06 -4.12 -3.06
CA THR A 66 -3.23 -4.35 -3.91
C THR A 66 -3.69 -5.81 -3.85
N ARG A 67 -2.76 -6.76 -3.79
CA ARG A 67 -3.09 -8.18 -3.69
C ARG A 67 -3.94 -8.47 -2.45
N ILE A 68 -3.51 -8.00 -1.31
CA ILE A 68 -4.26 -8.22 -0.06
C ILE A 68 -5.56 -7.43 -0.05
N ALA A 69 -5.53 -6.18 -0.52
CA ALA A 69 -6.74 -5.35 -0.61
C ALA A 69 -7.82 -6.02 -1.47
N LYS A 70 -7.42 -6.66 -2.57
CA LYS A 70 -8.35 -7.31 -3.50
C LYS A 70 -8.88 -8.64 -2.95
N LEU A 71 -8.00 -9.48 -2.41
CA LEU A 71 -8.34 -10.84 -2.03
C LEU A 71 -8.88 -10.97 -0.61
N CYS A 72 -8.52 -10.04 0.27
CA CYS A 72 -8.81 -10.12 1.70
C CYS A 72 -9.42 -8.81 2.21
N PRO A 73 -10.65 -8.43 1.78
CA PRO A 73 -11.28 -7.20 2.27
C PRO A 73 -11.34 -7.18 3.79
N GLY A 74 -10.93 -6.05 4.39
CA GLY A 74 -10.94 -5.87 5.84
C GLY A 74 -9.72 -6.39 6.57
N VAL A 75 -8.81 -7.09 5.90
CA VAL A 75 -7.56 -7.56 6.50
C VAL A 75 -6.54 -6.44 6.46
N THR A 76 -5.81 -6.21 7.56
CA THR A 76 -4.74 -5.22 7.62
C THR A 76 -3.42 -5.82 7.16
N ILE A 77 -2.53 -4.94 6.70
CA ILE A 77 -1.14 -5.27 6.40
C ILE A 77 -0.23 -4.36 7.22
N ARG A 78 1.00 -4.84 7.47
CA ARG A 78 2.03 -4.01 8.07
C ARG A 78 2.70 -3.19 6.98
N VAL A 79 2.82 -1.88 7.22
CA VAL A 79 3.57 -0.97 6.36
C VAL A 79 4.67 -0.30 7.17
N GLU A 80 5.73 0.13 6.49
CA GLU A 80 6.81 0.89 7.09
C GLU A 80 6.70 2.35 6.66
N VAL A 81 6.65 3.27 7.63
CA VAL A 81 6.67 4.71 7.36
C VAL A 81 8.11 5.12 7.16
N VAL A 82 8.50 5.40 5.93
CA VAL A 82 9.89 5.72 5.59
C VAL A 82 10.17 7.21 5.56
N ARG A 83 9.13 8.03 5.48
CA ARG A 83 9.30 9.49 5.44
C ARG A 83 7.98 10.18 5.81
N THR A 84 8.07 11.31 6.51
CA THR A 84 6.99 12.26 6.67
C THR A 84 7.27 13.46 5.78
N VAL A 85 6.29 13.85 4.96
CA VAL A 85 6.42 14.97 4.01
C VAL A 85 5.54 16.13 4.46
N ARG A 86 5.86 17.35 3.98
CA ARG A 86 5.20 18.57 4.41
C ARG A 86 4.01 18.96 3.53
N VAL A 87 3.57 18.04 2.67
CA VAL A 87 2.42 18.24 1.79
C VAL A 87 1.33 17.25 2.13
N ALA A 88 0.08 17.63 1.86
CA ALA A 88 -1.05 16.72 2.00
C ALA A 88 -1.02 15.67 0.88
N LEU A 89 -1.38 14.44 1.21
CA LEU A 89 -1.39 13.32 0.27
C LEU A 89 -2.78 12.73 0.05
N GLY A 90 -3.76 13.14 0.84
CA GLY A 90 -5.10 12.53 0.84
C GLY A 90 -5.93 12.78 -0.42
N HIS A 91 -5.48 13.69 -1.30
CA HIS A 91 -6.20 13.95 -2.57
C HIS A 91 -5.81 12.96 -3.67
N PHE A 92 -4.78 12.15 -3.48
CA PHE A 92 -4.45 11.09 -4.44
C PHE A 92 -5.44 9.92 -4.31
N PRO A 93 -5.70 9.19 -5.40
CA PRO A 93 -6.59 8.03 -5.33
C PRO A 93 -6.03 6.98 -4.37
N ARG A 94 -6.93 6.20 -3.76
CA ARG A 94 -6.58 5.10 -2.90
C ARG A 94 -6.60 3.79 -3.67
N VAL A 95 -5.89 2.78 -3.17
CA VAL A 95 -5.93 1.43 -3.74
C VAL A 95 -7.39 0.96 -3.87
N GLY A 96 -8.20 1.17 -2.84
CA GLY A 96 -9.61 0.74 -2.83
C GLY A 96 -10.47 1.42 -3.90
N ASP A 97 -10.11 2.63 -4.34
CA ASP A 97 -10.86 3.35 -5.37
C ASP A 97 -10.80 2.65 -6.74
N LEU A 98 -9.78 1.82 -6.97
CA LEU A 98 -9.57 1.08 -8.22
C LEU A 98 -10.05 -0.36 -8.16
N LEU A 99 -10.54 -0.80 -6.99
CA LEU A 99 -11.01 -2.17 -6.78
C LEU A 99 -12.54 -2.19 -6.73
N PRO A 100 -13.17 -3.28 -7.22
CA PRO A 100 -14.62 -3.44 -7.11
C PRO A 100 -15.09 -3.57 -5.67
#